data_328dfcf1b7220e3fb05a0587ae07ccfd
#
_entry.id   328dfcf1b7220e3fb05a0587ae07ccfd
#
_cell.length_a   1.000
_cell.length_b   1.000
_cell.length_c   1.000
_cell.angle_alpha   90.00
_cell.angle_beta   90.00
_cell.angle_gamma   90.00
#
_symmetry.space_group_name_H-M   'P 1'
#
loop_
_entity.id
_entity.type
_entity.pdbx_description
1 polymer ?
#
loop_
_entity_poly.entity_id
_entity_poly.type
_entity_poly.pdbx_seq_one_letter_code
_entity_poly.pdbx_strand_id
1 'polypeptide(L)'
;MRRSKLEIYIDILNVLALNGQLKITDIIDKSNANSKVLIEQLEFLIKNSLVEEKLLGKERADFAITTKGINVLKYFGKIDQVFPVEEEKKRMLLS
;
A
#
# COMPACT_ATOMS: atom_id res chain seq x y z
N MET A 1 -1.72 16.37 10.82
CA MET A 1 -0.73 15.46 11.34
C MET A 1 0.04 14.74 10.27
N ARG A 2 1.32 14.56 10.49
CA ARG A 2 2.12 13.98 9.47
C ARG A 2 2.06 12.48 9.53
N ARG A 3 1.97 11.83 8.40
CA ARG A 3 1.89 10.37 8.36
C ARG A 3 3.30 9.81 8.26
N SER A 4 3.56 8.67 8.86
CA SER A 4 4.86 8.06 8.81
C SER A 4 5.06 7.46 7.42
N LYS A 5 6.31 7.17 7.08
CA LYS A 5 6.59 6.55 5.79
C LYS A 5 5.92 5.20 5.71
N LEU A 6 5.89 4.47 6.81
CA LEU A 6 5.28 3.15 6.83
C LEU A 6 3.78 3.26 6.53
N GLU A 7 3.09 4.24 7.08
CA GLU A 7 1.69 4.41 6.81
C GLU A 7 1.46 4.71 5.35
N ILE A 8 2.33 5.49 4.72
CA ILE A 8 2.20 5.80 3.30
C ILE A 8 2.43 4.55 2.48
N TYR A 9 3.42 3.72 2.83
CA TYR A 9 3.68 2.47 2.12
C TYR A 9 2.44 1.57 2.19
N ILE A 10 1.86 1.43 3.38
CA ILE A 10 0.71 0.56 3.55
C ILE A 10 -0.50 1.10 2.78
N ASP A 11 -0.68 2.42 2.74
CA ASP A 11 -1.76 3.00 1.99
C ASP A 11 -1.61 2.72 0.49
N ILE A 12 -0.40 2.85 -0.05
CA ILE A 12 -0.17 2.59 -1.47
C ILE A 12 -0.46 1.12 -1.76
N LEU A 13 0.04 0.23 -0.90
CA LEU A 13 -0.15 -1.20 -1.11
C LEU A 13 -1.64 -1.55 -1.02
N ASN A 14 -2.37 -0.94 -0.09
CA ASN A 14 -3.79 -1.19 0.02
C ASN A 14 -4.55 -0.70 -1.20
N VAL A 15 -4.22 0.48 -1.71
CA VAL A 15 -4.88 1.02 -2.88
C VAL A 15 -4.68 0.08 -4.07
N LEU A 16 -3.46 -0.42 -4.24
CA LEU A 16 -3.18 -1.32 -5.34
C LEU A 16 -3.84 -2.68 -5.15
N ALA A 17 -3.87 -3.17 -3.93
CA ALA A 17 -4.50 -4.47 -3.67
C ALA A 17 -6.01 -4.41 -3.92
N LEU A 18 -6.65 -3.31 -3.58
CA LEU A 18 -8.07 -3.18 -3.75
C LEU A 18 -8.49 -2.87 -5.18
N ASN A 19 -7.66 -2.17 -5.92
CA ASN A 19 -8.03 -1.72 -7.25
C ASN A 19 -7.31 -2.42 -8.39
N GLY A 20 -6.34 -3.22 -8.07
CA GLY A 20 -5.55 -3.90 -9.09
C GLY A 20 -4.54 -2.95 -9.69
N GLN A 21 -4.40 -2.99 -10.99
CA GLN A 21 -3.39 -2.20 -11.69
C GLN A 21 -3.88 -0.77 -11.89
N LEU A 22 -3.11 0.21 -11.48
CA LEU A 22 -3.51 1.62 -11.58
C LEU A 22 -2.38 2.48 -12.11
N LYS A 23 -2.73 3.59 -12.76
CA LYS A 23 -1.75 4.54 -13.20
C LYS A 23 -1.46 5.49 -12.04
N ILE A 24 -0.40 6.24 -12.14
CA ILE A 24 0.07 7.09 -11.06
C ILE A 24 -0.96 8.10 -10.59
N THR A 25 -1.70 8.72 -11.49
CA THR A 25 -2.67 9.73 -11.10
C THR A 25 -3.79 9.12 -10.26
N ASP A 26 -4.17 7.88 -10.57
CA ASP A 26 -5.22 7.23 -9.80
C ASP A 26 -4.70 6.85 -8.40
N ILE A 27 -3.44 6.47 -8.30
CA ILE A 27 -2.86 6.14 -7.02
C ILE A 27 -2.81 7.39 -6.15
N ILE A 28 -2.43 8.53 -6.73
CA ILE A 28 -2.35 9.78 -6.01
C ILE A 28 -3.74 10.16 -5.50
N ASP A 29 -4.75 10.07 -6.37
CA ASP A 29 -6.09 10.43 -5.98
C ASP A 29 -6.64 9.53 -4.88
N LYS A 30 -6.43 8.25 -4.98
CA LYS A 30 -7.00 7.32 -4.02
C LYS A 30 -6.26 7.26 -2.70
N SER A 31 -4.99 7.61 -2.68
CA SER A 31 -4.22 7.53 -1.45
C SER A 31 -4.23 8.83 -0.67
N ASN A 32 -4.73 9.89 -1.26
CA ASN A 32 -4.83 11.16 -0.57
C ASN A 32 -3.50 11.66 -0.06
N ALA A 33 -2.45 11.42 -0.78
CA ALA A 33 -1.12 11.83 -0.38
C ALA A 33 -0.59 12.93 -1.27
N ASN A 34 0.41 13.64 -0.81
CA ASN A 34 1.08 14.65 -1.60
C ASN A 34 1.78 13.91 -2.73
N SER A 35 1.64 14.38 -3.98
CA SER A 35 2.16 13.66 -5.13
C SER A 35 3.67 13.47 -5.09
N LYS A 36 4.41 14.45 -4.59
CA LYS A 36 5.85 14.32 -4.56
C LYS A 36 6.25 13.23 -3.57
N VAL A 37 5.63 13.23 -2.41
CA VAL A 37 5.92 12.23 -1.39
C VAL A 37 5.52 10.86 -1.89
N LEU A 38 4.35 10.77 -2.54
CA LEU A 38 3.86 9.49 -3.01
C LEU A 38 4.79 8.91 -4.05
N ILE A 39 5.29 9.72 -4.97
CA ILE A 39 6.17 9.22 -6.01
C ILE A 39 7.47 8.69 -5.40
N GLU A 40 8.01 9.38 -4.40
CA GLU A 40 9.22 8.93 -3.74
C GLU A 40 9.00 7.60 -3.04
N GLN A 41 7.86 7.44 -2.38
CA GLN A 41 7.59 6.20 -1.66
C GLN A 41 7.26 5.07 -2.64
N LEU A 42 6.61 5.40 -3.75
CA LEU A 42 6.30 4.39 -4.75
C LEU A 42 7.60 3.85 -5.35
N GLU A 43 8.58 4.72 -5.58
CA GLU A 43 9.87 4.28 -6.12
C GLU A 43 10.56 3.34 -5.13
N PHE A 44 10.44 3.62 -3.85
CA PHE A 44 11.00 2.76 -2.82
C PHE A 44 10.34 1.38 -2.88
N LEU A 45 9.02 1.36 -3.04
CA LEU A 45 8.30 0.08 -3.08
C LEU A 45 8.68 -0.72 -4.32
N ILE A 46 8.89 -0.05 -5.45
CA ILE A 46 9.31 -0.73 -6.66
C ILE A 46 10.71 -1.28 -6.48
N LYS A 47 11.60 -0.50 -5.88
CA LYS A 47 12.98 -0.92 -5.70
C LYS A 47 13.04 -2.14 -4.80
N ASN A 48 12.13 -2.28 -3.87
CA ASN A 48 12.10 -3.41 -2.97
C ASN A 48 11.18 -4.54 -3.43
N SER A 49 10.71 -4.47 -4.65
CA SER A 49 9.90 -5.52 -5.27
C SER A 49 8.53 -5.71 -4.63
N LEU A 50 8.02 -4.69 -3.94
CA LEU A 50 6.70 -4.77 -3.36
C LEU A 50 5.63 -4.30 -4.35
N VAL A 51 6.05 -3.50 -5.33
CA VAL A 51 5.18 -3.01 -6.39
C VAL A 51 5.94 -3.19 -7.68
N GLU A 52 5.25 -3.50 -8.77
CA GLU A 52 5.89 -3.60 -10.07
C GLU A 52 5.31 -2.56 -11.00
N GLU A 53 6.13 -2.07 -11.92
CA GLU A 53 5.72 -1.08 -12.88
C GLU A 53 5.52 -1.81 -14.18
N LYS A 54 4.38 -1.63 -14.85
CA LYS A 54 4.10 -2.25 -16.11
C LYS A 54 3.97 -1.19 -17.17
N LEU A 55 4.84 -1.24 -18.17
CA LEU A 55 4.81 -0.26 -19.23
C LEU A 55 3.77 -0.66 -20.28
N LEU A 56 2.85 0.24 -20.55
CA LEU A 56 1.79 -0.02 -21.50
C LEU A 56 1.91 0.95 -22.65
N GLY A 57 2.89 0.85 -23.43
CA GLY A 57 3.09 1.75 -24.53
C GLY A 57 4.19 2.72 -24.20
N LYS A 58 4.35 3.74 -25.03
CA LYS A 58 5.47 4.64 -24.87
C LYS A 58 5.39 5.59 -23.72
N GLU A 59 4.22 6.03 -23.39
CA GLU A 59 4.09 7.03 -22.37
C GLU A 59 3.19 6.68 -21.22
N ARG A 60 2.89 5.43 -21.06
CA ARG A 60 1.99 5.05 -19.99
C ARG A 60 2.57 3.93 -19.18
N ALA A 61 2.53 4.08 -17.89
CA ALA A 61 2.96 3.02 -16.99
C ALA A 61 1.86 2.81 -15.95
N ASP A 62 1.58 1.56 -15.64
CA ASP A 62 0.65 1.24 -14.57
C ASP A 62 1.46 0.55 -13.49
N PHE A 63 0.92 0.50 -12.30
CA PHE A 63 1.60 -0.10 -11.17
C PHE A 63 0.70 -1.15 -10.54
N ALA A 64 1.29 -2.23 -10.09
CA ALA A 64 0.53 -3.33 -9.48
C ALA A 64 1.28 -3.85 -8.28
N ILE A 65 0.57 -4.38 -7.29
CA ILE A 65 1.20 -4.94 -6.13
C ILE A 65 1.72 -6.31 -6.49
N THR A 66 2.87 -6.68 -5.94
CA THR A 66 3.47 -7.99 -6.20
C THR A 66 3.01 -8.96 -5.12
N THR A 67 3.33 -10.24 -5.27
CA THR A 67 3.05 -11.23 -4.24
C THR A 67 3.75 -10.84 -2.94
N LYS A 68 4.97 -10.33 -3.03
CA LYS A 68 5.71 -9.92 -1.87
C LYS A 68 4.98 -8.75 -1.20
N GLY A 69 4.45 -7.83 -1.98
CA GLY A 69 3.69 -6.70 -1.46
C GLY A 69 2.43 -7.15 -0.76
N ILE A 70 1.74 -8.13 -1.33
CA ILE A 70 0.54 -8.68 -0.72
C ILE A 70 0.88 -9.32 0.62
N ASN A 71 1.99 -10.04 0.71
CA ASN A 71 2.37 -10.69 1.96
C ASN A 71 2.70 -9.66 3.04
N VAL A 72 3.34 -8.56 2.68
CA VAL A 72 3.64 -7.51 3.62
C VAL A 72 2.33 -6.89 4.12
N LEU A 73 1.39 -6.66 3.20
CA LEU A 73 0.13 -6.06 3.54
C LEU A 73 -0.66 -6.97 4.49
N LYS A 74 -0.63 -8.27 4.26
CA LYS A 74 -1.33 -9.21 5.12
C LYS A 74 -0.74 -9.18 6.52
N TYR A 75 0.55 -9.08 6.62
CA TYR A 75 1.23 -9.07 7.90
C TYR A 75 0.80 -7.84 8.70
N PHE A 76 0.84 -6.66 8.08
CA PHE A 76 0.45 -5.45 8.77
C PHE A 76 -1.06 -5.39 9.02
N GLY A 77 -1.85 -5.98 8.17
CA GLY A 77 -3.28 -6.05 8.37
C GLY A 77 -3.62 -6.85 9.62
N LYS A 78 -2.89 -7.93 9.87
CA LYS A 78 -3.14 -8.72 11.04
C LYS A 78 -2.76 -7.94 12.28
N ILE A 79 -1.65 -7.22 12.23
CA ILE A 79 -1.20 -6.47 13.37
C ILE A 79 -2.20 -5.36 13.68
N ASP A 80 -2.73 -4.73 12.65
CA ASP A 80 -3.69 -3.67 12.85
C ASP A 80 -4.95 -4.21 13.49
N GLN A 81 -5.36 -5.38 13.12
CA GLN A 81 -6.55 -5.94 13.69
C GLN A 81 -6.33 -6.32 15.14
N VAL A 82 -5.18 -6.78 15.46
CA VAL A 82 -4.89 -7.19 16.81
C VAL A 82 -4.81 -6.03 17.75
N PHE A 83 -4.11 -5.01 17.40
CA PHE A 83 -3.97 -3.88 18.28
C PHE A 83 -5.22 -3.04 18.50
N PRO A 84 -5.86 -2.63 17.46
CA PRO A 84 -7.03 -1.79 17.63
C PRO A 84 -8.17 -2.48 18.25
N VAL A 85 -8.30 -3.73 17.96
CA VAL A 85 -9.47 -4.39 18.42
C VAL A 85 -9.14 -5.08 19.60
N GLU A 86 -7.96 -5.01 20.00
CA GLU A 86 -7.63 -5.60 21.09
C GLU A 86 -8.58 -5.59 22.11
N GLU A 87 -9.18 -4.59 22.30
CA GLU A 87 -10.08 -4.55 23.32
C GLU A 87 -11.14 -5.48 23.07
N GLU A 88 -11.61 -5.56 21.97
CA GLU A 88 -12.69 -6.43 21.81
C GLU A 88 -12.13 -7.55 21.18
N LYS A 89 -11.05 -7.46 20.60
CA LYS A 89 -10.63 -8.48 19.91
C LYS A 89 -9.99 -9.33 20.75
N LYS A 90 -9.50 -8.90 21.73
CA LYS A 90 -8.89 -9.69 22.48
C LYS A 90 -9.73 -10.62 22.81
N ARG A 91 -10.80 -10.27 22.74
CA ARG A 91 -11.69 -11.13 23.07
C ARG A 91 -11.63 -12.09 22.07
N MET A 92 -11.25 -11.82 20.94
CA MET A 92 -11.33 -12.68 19.96
C MET A 92 -10.08 -13.34 19.96
N LEU A 93 -9.06 -12.76 20.30
CA LEU A 93 -7.88 -13.33 20.21
C LEU A 93 -7.88 -14.06 21.28
N LEU A 94 -8.35 -13.54 22.17
CA LEU A 94 -8.45 -14.15 23.19
C LEU A 94 -9.54 -14.65 23.16
N SER A 95 -10.03 -14.33 22.39
CA SER A 95 -11.08 -14.98 22.25
C SER A 95 -10.81 -14.77 21.48
#